data_69967c56edcad04fa8c5cfc81df145e6
#
_entry.id   69967c56edcad04fa8c5cfc81df145e6
#
_cell.length_a   1.000
_cell.length_b   1.000
_cell.length_c   1.000
_cell.angle_alpha   90.00
_cell.angle_beta   90.00
_cell.angle_gamma   90.00
#
_symmetry.space_group_name_H-M   'P 1'
#
loop_
_entity.id
_entity.type
_entity.pdbx_description
1 polymer ?
#
loop_
_entity_poly.entity_id
_entity_poly.type
_entity_poly.pdbx_seq_one_letter_code
_entity_poly.pdbx_strand_id
1 'polypeptide(L)'
;DMLTQLGNLFKSGQGTQIAGKEVEKIYAISCSQSSMQLSTYINVFHETDRVSPVEVPYDGYLTYSGCRMVALNQEESPADVTDEIQKTRNCPVPVLRCVTQWDFKDFTGHINLRRADSDAEGDRFRLYELAGQAHNSFSGAFYRPGYAEIDQIQKTTGLPHTDITALPLEAFMRQALTNLDLWVRAVSYT
;
A
#
# COMPACT_ATOMS: atom_id res chain seq x y z
N ASP A 1 15.46 -1.44 7.29
CA ASP A 1 15.99 -1.09 6.42
C ASP A 1 16.24 -1.71 5.02
N MET A 2 15.78 -3.02 4.65
CA MET A 2 15.87 -3.51 3.28
C MET A 2 15.10 -2.62 2.29
N LEU A 3 13.92 -2.12 2.64
CA LEU A 3 13.14 -1.24 1.76
C LEU A 3 13.90 0.06 1.47
N THR A 4 14.48 0.69 2.50
CA THR A 4 15.31 1.90 2.32
C THR A 4 16.52 1.62 1.43
N GLN A 5 17.22 0.53 1.68
CA GLN A 5 18.39 0.14 0.88
C GLN A 5 18.02 -0.15 -0.57
N LEU A 6 16.88 -0.82 -0.81
CA LEU A 6 16.39 -1.09 -2.15
C LEU A 6 16.02 0.19 -2.91
N GLY A 7 15.31 1.12 -2.27
CA GLY A 7 15.00 2.41 -2.88
C GLY A 7 16.24 3.21 -3.23
N ASN A 8 17.21 3.26 -2.31
CA ASN A 8 18.49 3.93 -2.55
C ASN A 8 19.32 3.27 -3.66
N LEU A 9 19.29 1.94 -3.75
CA LEU A 9 19.93 1.21 -4.83
C LEU A 9 19.38 1.63 -6.20
N PHE A 10 18.05 1.71 -6.34
CA PHE A 10 17.42 2.15 -7.59
C PHE A 10 17.66 3.63 -7.92
N LYS A 11 17.79 4.49 -6.91
CA LYS A 11 18.18 5.90 -7.12
C LYS A 11 19.64 6.09 -7.48
N SER A 12 20.48 5.13 -7.19
CA SER A 12 21.90 5.17 -7.55
C SER A 12 22.12 4.84 -9.01
N GLY A 13 23.33 5.10 -9.52
CA GLY A 13 23.73 4.68 -10.86
C GLY A 13 23.62 3.16 -11.11
N GLN A 14 23.61 2.35 -10.06
CA GLN A 14 23.38 0.91 -10.17
C GLN A 14 21.91 0.59 -10.53
N GLY A 15 20.95 1.45 -10.15
CA GLY A 15 19.57 1.32 -10.55
C GLY A 15 19.39 1.32 -12.06
N THR A 16 20.10 2.18 -12.76
CA THR A 16 20.11 2.23 -14.23
C THR A 16 20.62 0.91 -14.85
N GLN A 17 21.64 0.29 -14.26
CA GLN A 17 22.15 -1.00 -14.72
C GLN A 17 21.11 -2.12 -14.55
N ILE A 18 20.39 -2.14 -13.41
CA ILE A 18 19.37 -3.14 -13.12
C ILE A 18 18.13 -2.95 -14.01
N ALA A 19 17.67 -1.71 -14.17
CA ALA A 19 16.49 -1.39 -14.96
C ALA A 19 16.72 -1.41 -16.48
N GLY A 20 17.98 -1.39 -16.92
CA GLY A 20 18.35 -1.26 -18.33
C GLY A 20 18.09 0.11 -18.95
N LYS A 21 17.67 1.08 -18.15
CA LYS A 21 17.40 2.48 -18.52
C LYS A 21 17.47 3.37 -17.30
N GLU A 22 17.57 4.67 -17.51
CA GLU A 22 17.52 5.65 -16.42
C GLU A 22 16.23 5.53 -15.62
N VAL A 23 16.36 5.55 -14.29
CA VAL A 23 15.25 5.48 -13.34
C VAL A 23 14.88 6.91 -12.95
N GLU A 24 13.71 7.36 -13.39
CA GLU A 24 13.23 8.72 -13.10
C GLU A 24 12.47 8.81 -11.76
N LYS A 25 11.62 7.82 -11.50
CA LYS A 25 10.76 7.78 -10.30
C LYS A 25 10.67 6.37 -9.75
N ILE A 26 10.58 6.26 -8.43
CA ILE A 26 10.47 4.99 -7.71
C ILE A 26 9.24 5.02 -6.81
N TYR A 27 8.35 4.05 -6.99
CA TYR A 27 7.16 3.89 -6.17
C TYR A 27 7.21 2.59 -5.38
N ALA A 28 6.88 2.65 -4.09
CA ALA A 28 6.61 1.43 -3.33
C ALA A 28 5.11 1.13 -3.35
N ILE A 29 4.77 -0.03 -3.88
CA ILE A 29 3.39 -0.49 -4.04
C ILE A 29 3.20 -1.76 -3.23
N SER A 30 2.09 -1.86 -2.51
CA SER A 30 1.81 -2.99 -1.65
C SER A 30 0.33 -3.38 -1.66
N CYS A 31 0.07 -4.63 -1.31
CA CYS A 31 -1.27 -5.19 -1.22
C CYS A 31 -1.43 -6.05 0.03
N SER A 32 -2.57 -5.94 0.71
CA SER A 32 -2.94 -6.79 1.84
C SER A 32 -1.91 -6.75 2.98
N GLN A 33 -1.40 -7.86 3.43
CA GLN A 33 -0.41 -7.93 4.51
C GLN A 33 0.83 -7.06 4.24
N SER A 34 1.31 -7.01 3.02
CA SER A 34 2.43 -6.14 2.66
C SER A 34 2.08 -4.65 2.75
N SER A 35 0.80 -4.27 2.61
CA SER A 35 0.34 -2.90 2.87
C SER A 35 0.42 -2.53 4.35
N MET A 36 0.22 -3.48 5.24
CA MET A 36 0.40 -3.26 6.68
C MET A 36 1.88 -2.99 7.00
N GLN A 37 2.78 -3.76 6.41
CA GLN A 37 4.22 -3.55 6.56
C GLN A 37 4.68 -2.22 5.95
N LEU A 38 4.19 -1.89 4.76
CA LEU A 38 4.52 -0.61 4.11
C LEU A 38 3.96 0.58 4.89
N SER A 39 2.77 0.46 5.49
CA SER A 39 2.23 1.49 6.38
C SER A 39 3.11 1.72 7.61
N THR A 40 3.62 0.66 8.21
CA THR A 40 4.60 0.75 9.29
C THR A 40 5.88 1.43 8.80
N TYR A 41 6.37 1.05 7.63
CA TYR A 41 7.55 1.67 7.03
C TYR A 41 7.36 3.20 6.85
N ILE A 42 6.24 3.60 6.26
CA ILE A 42 5.93 5.02 6.04
C ILE A 42 5.88 5.78 7.36
N ASN A 43 5.22 5.24 8.39
CA ASN A 43 5.02 5.96 9.65
C ASN A 43 6.25 5.98 10.56
N VAL A 44 7.14 4.99 10.45
CA VAL A 44 8.25 4.80 11.41
C VAL A 44 9.60 5.12 10.80
N PHE A 45 9.83 4.75 9.54
CA PHE A 45 11.15 4.84 8.92
C PHE A 45 11.28 6.00 7.93
N HIS A 46 10.16 6.56 7.52
CA HIS A 46 10.17 7.68 6.59
C HIS A 46 10.54 9.01 7.28
N GLU A 47 10.38 9.12 8.58
CA GLU A 47 10.89 10.25 9.36
C GLU A 47 12.41 10.21 9.32
N THR A 48 12.97 11.12 8.56
CA THR A 48 14.34 11.24 8.10
C THR A 48 15.42 11.25 9.20
N ASP A 49 15.07 11.47 10.44
CA ASP A 49 16.02 11.60 11.53
C ASP A 49 16.60 10.28 12.03
N ARG A 50 16.05 9.15 11.59
CA ARG A 50 16.47 7.82 12.09
C ARG A 50 17.32 6.99 11.15
N VAL A 51 17.35 7.30 9.86
CA VAL A 51 17.96 6.41 8.86
C VAL A 51 19.11 7.03 8.06
N SER A 52 19.48 8.24 8.28
CA SER A 52 20.52 9.00 7.55
C SER A 52 19.95 10.22 6.79
N PRO A 53 20.73 11.28 6.62
CA PRO A 53 20.31 12.47 5.88
C PRO A 53 20.19 12.25 4.36
N VAL A 54 20.00 11.02 3.92
CA VAL A 54 19.85 10.69 2.51
C VAL A 54 18.38 10.81 2.12
N GLU A 55 18.14 11.45 1.01
CA GLU A 55 16.87 11.63 0.32
C GLU A 55 15.89 10.47 0.53
N VAL A 56 14.62 10.81 0.70
CA VAL A 56 13.51 9.86 0.75
C VAL A 56 13.67 8.81 -0.36
N PRO A 57 13.78 7.52 -0.02
CA PRO A 57 14.17 6.50 -1.00
C PRO A 57 13.10 6.27 -2.09
N TYR A 58 11.84 6.64 -1.82
CA TYR A 58 10.71 6.51 -2.74
C TYR A 58 10.09 7.86 -3.04
N ASP A 59 9.66 8.05 -4.28
CA ASP A 59 9.00 9.27 -4.72
C ASP A 59 7.51 9.27 -4.38
N GLY A 60 6.93 8.11 -4.08
CA GLY A 60 5.55 7.98 -3.66
C GLY A 60 5.19 6.57 -3.22
N TYR A 61 4.06 6.45 -2.53
CA TYR A 61 3.58 5.20 -1.96
C TYR A 61 2.13 4.92 -2.41
N LEU A 62 1.86 3.67 -2.76
CA LEU A 62 0.50 3.17 -3.02
C LEU A 62 0.24 1.94 -2.15
N THR A 63 -0.66 2.05 -1.20
CA THR A 63 -1.11 0.90 -0.40
C THR A 63 -2.51 0.48 -0.81
N TYR A 64 -2.72 -0.81 -1.01
CA TYR A 64 -4.03 -1.36 -1.32
C TYR A 64 -4.41 -2.43 -0.31
N SER A 65 -5.59 -2.29 0.31
CA SER A 65 -6.08 -3.18 1.36
C SER A 65 -5.06 -3.38 2.50
N GLY A 66 -5.44 -3.86 3.65
CA GLY A 66 -4.51 -3.98 4.78
C GLY A 66 -4.30 -2.65 5.50
N CYS A 67 -5.21 -2.32 6.37
CA CYS A 67 -5.40 -0.97 6.87
C CYS A 67 -4.62 -0.63 8.13
N ARG A 68 -4.00 -1.56 8.81
CA ARG A 68 -3.30 -1.30 10.07
C ARG A 68 -1.79 -1.44 9.92
N MET A 69 -1.05 -0.81 10.80
CA MET A 69 0.37 -1.11 10.97
C MET A 69 0.55 -2.47 11.67
N VAL A 70 1.66 -3.10 11.40
CA VAL A 70 2.10 -4.29 12.12
C VAL A 70 3.37 -3.97 12.88
N ALA A 71 3.49 -4.53 14.08
CA ALA A 71 4.72 -4.42 14.84
C ALA A 71 5.88 -5.11 14.10
N LEU A 72 7.04 -4.46 14.10
CA LEU A 72 8.26 -5.02 13.55
C LEU A 72 9.10 -5.57 14.70
N ASN A 73 9.57 -6.80 14.57
CA ASN A 73 10.40 -7.47 15.58
C ASN A 73 9.75 -7.56 16.98
N GLN A 74 8.43 -7.65 17.04
CA GLN A 74 7.67 -7.85 18.26
C GLN A 74 6.68 -9.00 18.07
N GLU A 75 6.50 -9.82 19.07
CA GLU A 75 5.57 -10.97 19.02
C GLU A 75 4.10 -10.47 19.07
N GLU A 76 3.84 -9.38 19.79
CA GLU A 76 2.51 -8.81 19.92
C GLU A 76 2.52 -7.31 19.62
N SER A 77 1.40 -6.83 19.09
CA SER A 77 1.18 -5.40 18.95
C SER A 77 0.99 -4.78 20.35
N PRO A 78 1.60 -3.63 20.64
CA PRO A 78 1.37 -2.94 21.89
C PRO A 78 -0.12 -2.73 22.16
N ALA A 79 -0.55 -2.96 23.40
CA ALA A 79 -1.95 -2.82 23.79
C ALA A 79 -2.49 -1.38 23.69
N ASP A 80 -1.60 -0.42 23.59
CA ASP A 80 -1.87 1.02 23.53
C ASP A 80 -1.85 1.60 22.11
N VAL A 81 -1.80 0.77 21.08
CA VAL A 81 -1.86 1.22 19.69
C VAL A 81 -3.25 1.76 19.38
N THR A 82 -3.36 3.07 19.34
CA THR A 82 -4.60 3.79 19.02
C THR A 82 -4.81 3.92 17.52
N ASP A 83 -6.05 4.20 17.10
CA ASP A 83 -6.37 4.52 15.70
C ASP A 83 -5.51 5.67 15.16
N GLU A 84 -5.25 6.68 15.99
CA GLU A 84 -4.45 7.85 15.60
C GLU A 84 -2.99 7.48 15.29
N ILE A 85 -2.40 6.58 16.07
CA ILE A 85 -1.03 6.11 15.81
C ILE A 85 -0.95 5.33 14.49
N GLN A 86 -2.02 4.62 14.15
CA GLN A 86 -2.07 3.78 12.95
C GLN A 86 -2.36 4.55 11.66
N LYS A 87 -2.86 5.79 11.75
CA LYS A 87 -3.07 6.62 10.56
C LYS A 87 -1.75 6.96 9.89
N THR A 88 -1.70 6.80 8.58
CA THR A 88 -0.57 7.28 7.78
C THR A 88 -0.50 8.80 7.84
N ARG A 89 0.65 9.34 8.20
CA ARG A 89 0.85 10.78 8.46
C ARG A 89 2.31 11.19 8.28
N ASN A 90 2.51 12.51 8.24
CA ASN A 90 3.85 13.12 8.22
C ASN A 90 4.74 12.58 7.10
N CYS A 91 4.17 12.29 5.94
CA CYS A 91 4.93 11.81 4.79
C CYS A 91 5.09 12.95 3.75
N PRO A 92 6.31 13.41 3.50
CA PRO A 92 6.57 14.51 2.57
C PRO A 92 6.38 14.14 1.11
N VAL A 93 6.36 12.85 0.78
CA VAL A 93 6.03 12.38 -0.56
C VAL A 93 4.59 11.88 -0.64
N PRO A 94 3.97 11.89 -1.82
CA PRO A 94 2.61 11.43 -2.00
C PRO A 94 2.35 10.01 -1.51
N VAL A 95 1.36 9.86 -0.64
CA VAL A 95 0.83 8.57 -0.20
C VAL A 95 -0.61 8.45 -0.65
N LEU A 96 -0.88 7.49 -1.52
CA LEU A 96 -2.22 7.15 -1.94
C LEU A 96 -2.62 5.82 -1.33
N ARG A 97 -3.66 5.84 -0.51
CA ARG A 97 -4.19 4.66 0.16
C ARG A 97 -5.50 4.25 -0.48
N CYS A 98 -5.57 3.01 -0.96
CA CYS A 98 -6.78 2.41 -1.47
C CYS A 98 -7.29 1.36 -0.49
N VAL A 99 -8.54 1.47 -0.08
CA VAL A 99 -9.18 0.53 0.83
C VAL A 99 -10.50 0.03 0.23
N THR A 100 -10.85 -1.20 0.56
CA THR A 100 -12.08 -1.83 0.10
C THR A 100 -13.14 -1.83 1.19
N GLN A 101 -14.37 -2.15 0.83
CA GLN A 101 -15.41 -2.35 1.83
C GLN A 101 -15.06 -3.48 2.81
N TRP A 102 -14.38 -4.51 2.33
CA TRP A 102 -13.93 -5.62 3.17
C TRP A 102 -12.97 -5.18 4.27
N ASP A 103 -12.08 -4.22 3.96
CA ASP A 103 -11.11 -3.70 4.94
C ASP A 103 -11.80 -3.05 6.15
N PHE A 104 -12.92 -2.37 5.93
CA PHE A 104 -13.67 -1.73 7.01
C PHE A 104 -14.55 -2.70 7.79
N LYS A 105 -15.07 -3.72 7.13
CA LYS A 105 -16.03 -4.63 7.74
C LYS A 105 -15.36 -5.77 8.50
N ASP A 106 -14.43 -6.43 7.85
CA ASP A 106 -13.97 -7.76 8.29
C ASP A 106 -12.51 -7.76 8.78
N PHE A 107 -11.68 -6.83 8.31
CA PHE A 107 -10.25 -6.89 8.56
C PHE A 107 -9.74 -5.93 9.63
N THR A 108 -10.33 -4.75 9.74
CA THR A 108 -9.87 -3.75 10.73
C THR A 108 -10.62 -3.84 12.05
N GLY A 109 -11.67 -4.65 12.09
CA GLY A 109 -12.54 -4.75 13.26
C GLY A 109 -13.25 -3.44 13.54
N HIS A 110 -12.60 -2.52 14.21
CA HIS A 110 -13.18 -1.23 14.59
C HIS A 110 -12.22 -0.07 14.37
N ILE A 111 -11.06 -0.31 13.75
CA ILE A 111 -10.03 0.73 13.57
C ILE A 111 -10.46 1.69 12.45
N ASN A 112 -10.71 2.93 12.80
CA ASN A 112 -11.01 3.98 11.84
C ASN A 112 -9.72 4.66 11.38
N LEU A 113 -9.20 4.26 10.24
CA LEU A 113 -8.00 4.82 9.62
C LEU A 113 -8.29 5.99 8.67
N ARG A 114 -9.53 6.45 8.62
CA ARG A 114 -9.90 7.62 7.83
C ARG A 114 -9.27 8.88 8.39
N ARG A 115 -8.74 9.67 7.51
CA ARG A 115 -8.31 11.03 7.77
C ARG A 115 -8.58 11.89 6.53
N ALA A 116 -8.58 13.20 6.72
CA ALA A 116 -8.71 14.13 5.61
C ALA A 116 -7.52 14.00 4.64
N ASP A 117 -7.80 14.22 3.37
CA ASP A 117 -6.78 14.41 2.36
C ASP A 117 -5.91 15.62 2.70
N SER A 118 -4.64 15.58 2.31
CA SER A 118 -3.69 16.65 2.60
C SER A 118 -2.70 16.83 1.45
N ASP A 119 -2.40 18.10 1.14
CA ASP A 119 -1.34 18.51 0.23
C ASP A 119 -0.22 19.28 0.96
N ALA A 120 -0.25 19.29 2.29
CA ALA A 120 0.78 19.95 3.07
C ALA A 120 2.16 19.38 2.71
N GLU A 121 3.19 20.23 2.67
CA GLU A 121 4.55 19.86 2.24
C GLU A 121 5.12 18.67 3.03
N GLY A 122 4.88 18.61 4.32
CA GLY A 122 5.33 17.53 5.19
C GLY A 122 4.32 16.38 5.34
N ASP A 123 3.14 16.45 4.69
CA ASP A 123 2.08 15.47 4.90
C ASP A 123 1.16 15.35 3.68
N ARG A 124 1.58 14.62 2.67
CA ARG A 124 0.85 14.43 1.42
C ARG A 124 0.10 13.11 1.41
N PHE A 125 -1.24 13.17 1.48
CA PHE A 125 -2.07 11.98 1.65
C PHE A 125 -3.39 12.07 0.87
N ARG A 126 -3.79 10.93 0.27
CA ARG A 126 -5.12 10.71 -0.33
C ARG A 126 -5.66 9.35 0.07
N LEU A 127 -6.96 9.31 0.35
CA LEU A 127 -7.70 8.09 0.65
C LEU A 127 -8.72 7.79 -0.44
N TYR A 128 -8.60 6.63 -1.08
CA TYR A 128 -9.59 6.10 -2.02
C TYR A 128 -10.34 4.94 -1.37
N GLU A 129 -11.65 5.08 -1.23
CA GLU A 129 -12.53 4.05 -0.69
C GLU A 129 -13.32 3.40 -1.82
N LEU A 130 -13.18 2.10 -1.99
CA LEU A 130 -13.84 1.31 -3.02
C LEU A 130 -15.06 0.60 -2.42
N ALA A 131 -16.20 1.27 -2.44
CA ALA A 131 -17.45 0.71 -1.95
C ALA A 131 -17.88 -0.49 -2.80
N GLY A 132 -18.38 -1.54 -2.17
CA GLY A 132 -18.77 -2.77 -2.84
C GLY A 132 -17.61 -3.67 -3.28
N GLN A 133 -16.37 -3.24 -3.09
CA GLN A 133 -15.21 -4.02 -3.45
C GLN A 133 -14.83 -4.99 -2.33
N ALA A 134 -14.71 -6.27 -2.69
CA ALA A 134 -14.11 -7.29 -1.84
C ALA A 134 -12.57 -7.19 -1.85
N HIS A 135 -11.92 -7.95 -1.00
CA HIS A 135 -10.45 -8.01 -0.93
C HIS A 135 -9.80 -8.41 -2.26
N ASN A 136 -10.41 -9.32 -2.97
CA ASN A 136 -9.95 -9.78 -4.30
C ASN A 136 -11.01 -9.48 -5.36
N SER A 137 -10.55 -9.24 -6.60
CA SER A 137 -11.43 -9.19 -7.75
C SER A 137 -11.71 -10.59 -8.31
N PHE A 138 -12.77 -10.70 -9.08
CA PHE A 138 -13.08 -11.92 -9.82
C PHE A 138 -11.95 -12.32 -10.77
N SER A 139 -11.43 -11.38 -11.54
CA SER A 139 -10.30 -11.61 -12.44
C SER A 139 -9.05 -12.05 -11.69
N GLY A 140 -8.73 -11.40 -10.57
CA GLY A 140 -7.58 -11.77 -9.73
C GLY A 140 -7.68 -13.17 -9.14
N ALA A 141 -8.89 -13.64 -8.85
CA ALA A 141 -9.12 -15.00 -8.36
C ALA A 141 -8.95 -16.05 -9.48
N PHE A 142 -9.38 -15.74 -10.70
CA PHE A 142 -9.36 -16.69 -11.82
C PHE A 142 -8.00 -16.82 -12.52
N TYR A 143 -7.15 -15.80 -12.47
CA TYR A 143 -5.84 -15.83 -13.14
C TYR A 143 -4.69 -16.36 -12.27
N ARG A 144 -4.97 -16.81 -11.06
CA ARG A 144 -3.93 -17.40 -10.21
C ARG A 144 -3.56 -18.80 -10.68
N PRO A 145 -2.26 -19.13 -10.81
CA PRO A 145 -1.83 -20.51 -10.95
C PRO A 145 -2.40 -21.36 -9.78
N GLY A 146 -2.91 -22.52 -10.08
CA GLY A 146 -3.54 -23.38 -9.07
C GLY A 146 -5.04 -23.16 -8.86
N TYR A 147 -5.70 -22.34 -9.71
CA TYR A 147 -7.15 -22.14 -9.61
C TYR A 147 -7.94 -23.45 -9.64
N ALA A 148 -7.55 -24.41 -10.49
CA ALA A 148 -8.21 -25.71 -10.54
C ALA A 148 -8.14 -26.49 -9.22
N GLU A 149 -7.05 -26.35 -8.48
CA GLU A 149 -6.88 -26.94 -7.14
C GLU A 149 -7.75 -26.22 -6.12
N ILE A 150 -7.82 -24.89 -6.18
CA ILE A 150 -8.68 -24.09 -5.31
C ILE A 150 -10.15 -24.41 -5.57
N ASP A 151 -10.57 -24.49 -6.83
CA ASP A 151 -11.92 -24.87 -7.24
C ASP A 151 -12.29 -26.27 -6.74
N GLN A 152 -11.35 -27.20 -6.79
CA GLN A 152 -11.54 -28.55 -6.25
C GLN A 152 -11.68 -28.54 -4.72
N ILE A 153 -10.86 -27.77 -4.01
CA ILE A 153 -10.97 -27.61 -2.56
C ILE A 153 -12.30 -26.99 -2.18
N GLN A 154 -12.72 -25.94 -2.88
CA GLN A 154 -14.00 -25.28 -2.62
C GLN A 154 -15.20 -26.19 -2.87
N LYS A 155 -15.19 -26.99 -3.95
CA LYS A 155 -16.21 -28.01 -4.20
C LYS A 155 -16.26 -29.08 -3.10
N THR A 156 -15.11 -29.42 -2.56
CA THR A 156 -15.01 -30.42 -1.49
C THR A 156 -15.45 -29.86 -0.14
N THR A 157 -15.19 -28.58 0.14
CA THR A 157 -15.50 -27.95 1.41
C THR A 157 -16.87 -27.28 1.45
N GLY A 158 -17.55 -27.13 0.32
CA GLY A 158 -18.86 -26.48 0.22
C GLY A 158 -18.82 -24.96 0.51
N LEU A 159 -17.65 -24.34 0.54
CA LEU A 159 -17.52 -22.89 0.76
C LEU A 159 -18.09 -22.13 -0.44
N PRO A 160 -19.00 -21.18 -0.22
CA PRO A 160 -19.61 -20.44 -1.32
C PRO A 160 -18.59 -19.49 -1.98
N HIS A 161 -18.71 -19.31 -3.28
CA HIS A 161 -17.98 -18.30 -4.08
C HIS A 161 -18.43 -16.84 -3.82
N THR A 162 -19.12 -16.57 -2.74
CA THR A 162 -19.94 -15.36 -2.55
C THR A 162 -19.16 -14.08 -2.26
N ASP A 163 -17.86 -14.16 -2.05
CA ASP A 163 -17.07 -12.98 -1.63
C ASP A 163 -16.21 -12.39 -2.76
N ILE A 164 -16.49 -12.75 -4.01
CA ILE A 164 -15.78 -12.23 -5.16
C ILE A 164 -16.66 -11.20 -5.86
N THR A 165 -16.15 -9.97 -5.94
CA THR A 165 -16.82 -8.91 -6.68
C THR A 165 -16.49 -8.94 -8.16
N ALA A 166 -17.47 -8.62 -9.01
CA ALA A 166 -17.27 -8.38 -10.43
C ALA A 166 -16.72 -6.97 -10.76
N LEU A 167 -16.52 -6.13 -9.76
CA LEU A 167 -15.93 -4.80 -9.96
C LEU A 167 -14.51 -4.93 -10.50
N PRO A 168 -14.12 -4.13 -11.50
CA PRO A 168 -12.81 -4.24 -12.15
C PRO A 168 -11.71 -3.59 -11.30
N LEU A 169 -11.29 -4.26 -10.24
CA LEU A 169 -10.28 -3.79 -9.30
C LEU A 169 -9.00 -3.34 -10.02
N GLU A 170 -8.58 -4.09 -11.02
CA GLU A 170 -7.36 -3.81 -11.77
C GLU A 170 -7.43 -2.46 -12.51
N ALA A 171 -8.61 -2.07 -12.98
CA ALA A 171 -8.82 -0.77 -13.61
C ALA A 171 -8.69 0.36 -12.57
N PHE A 172 -9.26 0.18 -11.37
CA PHE A 172 -9.10 1.14 -10.27
C PHE A 172 -7.65 1.27 -9.85
N MET A 173 -6.94 0.16 -9.71
CA MET A 173 -5.53 0.18 -9.29
C MET A 173 -4.61 0.82 -10.33
N ARG A 174 -4.87 0.58 -11.62
CA ARG A 174 -4.15 1.28 -12.70
C ARG A 174 -4.38 2.78 -12.65
N GLN A 175 -5.64 3.21 -12.45
CA GLN A 175 -5.95 4.63 -12.33
C GLN A 175 -5.34 5.23 -11.06
N ALA A 176 -5.38 4.53 -9.94
CA ALA A 176 -4.74 4.97 -8.70
C ALA A 176 -3.22 5.18 -8.89
N LEU A 177 -2.54 4.25 -9.57
CA LEU A 177 -1.12 4.40 -9.89
C LEU A 177 -0.86 5.58 -10.82
N THR A 178 -1.69 5.76 -11.85
CA THR A 178 -1.60 6.92 -12.75
C THR A 178 -1.78 8.23 -11.98
N ASN A 179 -2.76 8.31 -11.08
CA ASN A 179 -2.99 9.48 -10.27
C ASN A 179 -1.81 9.76 -9.32
N LEU A 180 -1.22 8.72 -8.75
CA LEU A 180 0.00 8.85 -7.92
C LEU A 180 1.16 9.42 -8.74
N ASP A 181 1.42 8.88 -9.93
CA ASP A 181 2.51 9.35 -10.79
C ASP A 181 2.32 10.83 -11.19
N LEU A 182 1.11 11.20 -11.59
CA LEU A 182 0.77 12.60 -11.91
C LEU A 182 0.98 13.51 -10.69
N TRP A 183 0.55 13.09 -9.52
CA TRP A 183 0.71 13.88 -8.31
C TRP A 183 2.18 14.01 -7.89
N VAL A 184 2.95 12.93 -7.92
CA VAL A 184 4.40 12.96 -7.66
C VAL A 184 5.10 13.92 -8.60
N ARG A 185 4.79 13.89 -9.90
CA ARG A 185 5.39 14.78 -10.88
C ARG A 185 4.98 16.24 -10.63
N ALA A 186 3.73 16.50 -10.27
CA ALA A 186 3.27 17.85 -9.95
C ALA A 186 4.00 18.47 -8.76
N VAL A 187 4.20 17.71 -7.66
CA VAL A 187 4.87 18.24 -6.47
C VAL A 187 6.41 18.23 -6.54
N SER A 188 6.98 17.55 -7.55
CA SER A 188 8.43 17.57 -7.76
C SER A 188 8.92 18.85 -8.48
N TYR A 189 8.01 19.67 -8.99
CA TYR A 189 8.33 20.92 -9.71
C TYR A 189 8.03 22.17 -8.88
N THR A 190 7.53 22.03 -7.66
CA THR A 190 7.29 23.13 -6.72
C THR A 190 8.36 23.19 -5.65
#